data_624fc9116d81b124b4bb5217943eb8c6
#
_entry.id   624fc9116d81b124b4bb5217943eb8c6
#
_cell.length_a   1.000
_cell.length_b   1.000
_cell.length_c   1.000
_cell.angle_alpha   90.00
_cell.angle_beta   90.00
_cell.angle_gamma   90.00
#
_symmetry.space_group_name_H-M   'P 1'
#
loop_
_entity.id
_entity.type
_entity.pdbx_description
1 polymer ?
#
loop_
_entity_poly.entity_id
_entity_poly.type
_entity_poly.pdbx_seq_one_letter_code
_entity_poly.pdbx_strand_id
1 'polypeptide(L)'
;MEVKIHSKHIDANLKTAMHAMCGYALSRLGISTRLSNNINLNIHMRHAEHEGESYIHDDANSKRPRDFVVVLDHHQMNRDEYGRKLTDTEWGHKILETLGHELVHVKQYLTGELTGGAEAGLYWKGTRFKLEDFRDYFETPYEIEARGRERGLLIGFLVQWNDMQPALDEYLKNN
;
A
#
# COMPACT_ATOMS: atom_id res chain seq x y z
N MET A 1 11.11 -8.10 6.80
CA MET A 1 10.14 -6.97 6.77
C MET A 1 9.44 -6.91 8.11
N GLU A 2 9.47 -5.77 8.75
CA GLU A 2 8.64 -5.49 9.91
C GLU A 2 7.41 -4.69 9.43
N VAL A 3 6.21 -5.15 9.78
CA VAL A 3 4.95 -4.45 9.45
C VAL A 3 4.20 -4.17 10.74
N LYS A 4 3.93 -2.90 11.02
CA LYS A 4 3.12 -2.47 12.16
C LYS A 4 1.83 -1.84 11.66
N ILE A 5 0.69 -2.37 12.06
CA ILE A 5 -0.63 -1.86 11.69
C ILE A 5 -1.29 -1.23 12.90
N HIS A 6 -1.44 0.09 12.83
CA HIS A 6 -2.03 0.93 13.86
C HIS A 6 -3.51 1.19 13.53
N SER A 7 -4.39 0.38 14.11
CA SER A 7 -5.84 0.56 13.96
C SER A 7 -6.59 0.01 15.17
N LYS A 8 -7.67 0.69 15.52
CA LYS A 8 -8.68 0.23 16.49
C LYS A 8 -9.99 -0.23 15.81
N HIS A 9 -10.08 -0.11 14.48
CA HIS A 9 -11.34 -0.21 13.73
C HIS A 9 -11.41 -1.39 12.78
N ILE A 10 -10.31 -2.17 12.63
CA ILE A 10 -10.27 -3.37 11.80
C ILE A 10 -10.19 -4.62 12.66
N ASP A 11 -10.84 -5.68 12.19
CA ASP A 11 -10.79 -6.99 12.84
C ASP A 11 -9.43 -7.70 12.63
N ALA A 12 -9.25 -8.81 13.33
CA ALA A 12 -8.01 -9.58 13.28
C ALA A 12 -7.78 -10.20 11.88
N ASN A 13 -8.84 -10.59 11.18
CA ASN A 13 -8.75 -11.24 9.86
C ASN A 13 -8.24 -10.23 8.82
N LEU A 14 -8.85 -9.03 8.77
CA LEU A 14 -8.41 -7.99 7.86
C LEU A 14 -6.96 -7.55 8.19
N LYS A 15 -6.62 -7.45 9.47
CA LYS A 15 -5.25 -7.15 9.90
C LYS A 15 -4.25 -8.19 9.40
N THR A 16 -4.60 -9.48 9.49
CA THR A 16 -3.79 -10.59 8.98
C THR A 16 -3.66 -10.53 7.45
N ALA A 17 -4.77 -10.27 6.75
CA ALA A 17 -4.76 -10.09 5.30
C ALA A 17 -3.87 -8.92 4.84
N MET A 18 -3.91 -7.79 5.55
CA MET A 18 -3.04 -6.64 5.26
C MET A 18 -1.56 -6.98 5.46
N HIS A 19 -1.19 -7.71 6.53
CA HIS A 19 0.18 -8.20 6.70
C HIS A 19 0.63 -9.09 5.54
N ALA A 20 -0.22 -10.06 5.15
CA ALA A 20 0.06 -10.96 4.03
C ALA A 20 0.16 -10.20 2.69
N MET A 21 -0.74 -9.22 2.47
CA MET A 21 -0.74 -8.37 1.27
C MET A 21 0.57 -7.60 1.10
N CYS A 22 1.18 -7.10 2.20
CA CYS A 22 2.48 -6.43 2.14
C CYS A 22 3.57 -7.33 1.54
N GLY A 23 3.69 -8.56 2.04
CA GLY A 23 4.67 -9.52 1.52
C GLY A 23 4.39 -9.93 0.09
N TYR A 24 3.12 -10.23 -0.20
CA TYR A 24 2.67 -10.60 -1.54
C TYR A 24 2.96 -9.50 -2.56
N ALA A 25 2.50 -8.27 -2.31
CA ALA A 25 2.64 -7.16 -3.25
C ALA A 25 4.10 -6.83 -3.55
N LEU A 26 4.95 -6.70 -2.52
CA LEU A 26 6.36 -6.40 -2.73
C LEU A 26 7.07 -7.51 -3.53
N SER A 27 6.74 -8.79 -3.28
CA SER A 27 7.25 -9.90 -4.07
C SER A 27 6.80 -9.81 -5.53
N ARG A 28 5.52 -9.56 -5.80
CA ARG A 28 4.97 -9.39 -7.15
C ARG A 28 5.51 -8.18 -7.89
N LEU A 29 5.91 -7.15 -7.15
CA LEU A 29 6.57 -5.95 -7.67
C LEU A 29 8.08 -6.13 -7.90
N GLY A 30 8.62 -7.34 -7.72
CA GLY A 30 10.01 -7.68 -8.00
C GLY A 30 11.00 -7.30 -6.90
N ILE A 31 10.52 -6.98 -5.69
CA ILE A 31 11.38 -6.73 -4.54
C ILE A 31 11.88 -8.07 -3.99
N SER A 32 13.21 -8.23 -4.00
CA SER A 32 13.83 -9.45 -3.48
C SER A 32 13.57 -9.64 -1.98
N THR A 33 13.51 -10.90 -1.54
CA THR A 33 13.36 -11.24 -0.10
C THR A 33 14.42 -10.57 0.76
N ARG A 34 15.66 -10.49 0.28
CA ARG A 34 16.75 -9.80 1.00
C ARG A 34 16.44 -8.32 1.20
N LEU A 35 15.87 -7.65 0.19
CA LEU A 35 15.55 -6.24 0.27
C LEU A 35 14.33 -6.03 1.15
N SER A 36 13.26 -6.82 0.97
CA SER A 36 12.04 -6.71 1.77
C SER A 36 12.28 -6.97 3.26
N ASN A 37 13.18 -7.90 3.62
CA ASN A 37 13.51 -8.17 5.03
C ASN A 37 14.14 -6.99 5.77
N ASN A 38 14.62 -5.97 5.04
CA ASN A 38 15.21 -4.76 5.61
C ASN A 38 14.29 -3.53 5.50
N ILE A 39 12.99 -3.73 5.40
CA ILE A 39 12.00 -2.66 5.30
C ILE A 39 11.15 -2.66 6.56
N ASN A 40 10.84 -1.47 7.06
CA ASN A 40 9.87 -1.20 8.09
C ASN A 40 8.66 -0.47 7.48
N LEU A 41 7.47 -1.03 7.64
CA LEU A 41 6.21 -0.45 7.20
C LEU A 41 5.34 -0.13 8.41
N ASN A 42 5.04 1.15 8.61
CA ASN A 42 4.09 1.61 9.61
C ASN A 42 2.78 2.00 8.90
N ILE A 43 1.75 1.19 9.05
CA ILE A 43 0.45 1.40 8.40
C ILE A 43 -0.51 2.00 9.43
N HIS A 44 -1.02 3.20 9.16
CA HIS A 44 -1.96 3.91 10.02
C HIS A 44 -3.33 3.99 9.37
N MET A 45 -4.34 3.45 10.05
CA MET A 45 -5.74 3.59 9.68
C MET A 45 -6.32 4.81 10.40
N ARG A 46 -6.32 5.96 9.75
CA ARG A 46 -6.77 7.23 10.34
C ARG A 46 -7.37 8.15 9.27
N HIS A 47 -8.01 9.21 9.69
CA HIS A 47 -8.46 10.24 8.77
C HIS A 47 -7.27 10.89 8.06
N ALA A 48 -7.39 11.06 6.75
CA ALA A 48 -6.40 11.64 5.86
C ALA A 48 -7.06 12.51 4.78
N GLU A 49 -6.26 13.22 4.03
CA GLU A 49 -6.73 14.08 2.93
C GLU A 49 -7.19 13.24 1.73
N HIS A 50 -6.54 12.09 1.53
CA HIS A 50 -6.81 11.12 0.47
C HIS A 50 -7.16 9.74 1.03
N GLU A 51 -7.72 8.85 0.19
CA GLU A 51 -8.03 7.46 0.56
C GLU A 51 -6.77 6.71 1.05
N GLY A 52 -5.63 6.95 0.42
CA GLY A 52 -4.32 6.43 0.79
C GLY A 52 -3.22 7.44 0.53
N GLU A 53 -2.14 7.33 1.27
CA GLU A 53 -0.89 8.06 1.07
C GLU A 53 0.28 7.27 1.61
N SER A 54 1.43 7.35 0.95
CA SER A 54 2.67 6.74 1.43
C SER A 54 3.84 7.71 1.33
N TYR A 55 4.69 7.69 2.35
CA TYR A 55 5.87 8.54 2.42
C TYR A 55 7.01 7.88 3.20
N ILE A 56 8.20 8.43 3.02
CA ILE A 56 9.40 8.02 3.76
C ILE A 56 9.33 8.63 5.15
N HIS A 57 9.48 7.78 6.18
CA HIS A 57 9.38 8.22 7.59
C HIS A 57 10.55 9.12 8.00
N ASP A 58 11.77 8.71 7.64
CA ASP A 58 12.99 9.38 8.07
C ASP A 58 13.79 9.86 6.86
N ASP A 59 14.23 11.11 6.92
CA ASP A 59 15.16 11.71 5.97
C ASP A 59 14.76 11.57 4.49
N ALA A 60 13.90 12.49 4.06
CA ALA A 60 13.46 12.61 2.66
C ALA A 60 14.63 12.69 1.65
N ASN A 61 15.88 12.85 2.12
CA ASN A 61 17.10 12.84 1.33
C ASN A 61 17.75 11.45 1.25
N SER A 62 17.22 10.42 1.92
CA SER A 62 17.77 9.08 1.83
C SER A 62 17.68 8.55 0.40
N LYS A 63 18.82 8.26 -0.21
CA LYS A 63 18.87 7.61 -1.53
C LYS A 63 18.36 6.16 -1.50
N ARG A 64 18.20 5.56 -0.33
CA ARG A 64 17.77 4.17 -0.13
C ARG A 64 16.92 4.06 1.14
N PRO A 65 15.71 4.62 1.16
CA PRO A 65 14.85 4.58 2.34
C PRO A 65 14.51 3.14 2.71
N ARG A 66 14.29 2.90 4.01
CA ARG A 66 13.88 1.60 4.55
C ARG A 66 12.68 1.70 5.48
N ASP A 67 12.38 2.89 5.93
CA ASP A 67 11.30 3.18 6.85
C ASP A 67 10.22 3.96 6.14
N PHE A 68 9.02 3.38 6.06
CA PHE A 68 7.90 3.93 5.33
C PHE A 68 6.69 4.05 6.24
N VAL A 69 5.91 5.07 6.00
CA VAL A 69 4.57 5.24 6.54
C VAL A 69 3.57 5.12 5.41
N VAL A 70 2.55 4.32 5.64
CA VAL A 70 1.36 4.24 4.79
C VAL A 70 0.17 4.69 5.63
N VAL A 71 -0.60 5.62 5.14
CA VAL A 71 -1.85 6.06 5.79
C VAL A 71 -3.02 5.65 4.91
N LEU A 72 -4.05 5.07 5.52
CA LEU A 72 -5.28 4.66 4.85
C LEU A 72 -6.46 5.30 5.56
N ASP A 73 -7.28 6.08 4.83
CA ASP A 73 -8.49 6.68 5.39
C ASP A 73 -9.67 5.74 5.26
N HIS A 74 -9.87 4.94 6.31
CA HIS A 74 -10.94 3.96 6.37
C HIS A 74 -12.35 4.58 6.35
N HIS A 75 -12.51 5.87 6.61
CA HIS A 75 -13.79 6.57 6.52
C HIS A 75 -14.14 6.93 5.07
N GLN A 76 -13.18 7.45 4.31
CA GLN A 76 -13.39 7.71 2.88
C GLN A 76 -13.67 6.41 2.11
N MET A 77 -12.97 5.33 2.45
CA MET A 77 -13.11 4.02 1.80
C MET A 77 -14.39 3.23 2.15
N ASN A 78 -15.27 3.73 3.01
CA ASN A 78 -16.48 2.98 3.40
C ASN A 78 -17.67 3.15 2.44
N ARG A 79 -17.50 3.92 1.38
CA ARG A 79 -18.51 4.16 0.34
C ARG A 79 -17.93 3.94 -1.04
N ASP A 80 -18.81 3.57 -1.98
CA ASP A 80 -18.46 3.56 -3.40
C ASP A 80 -18.59 4.96 -4.03
N GLU A 81 -18.23 5.07 -5.30
CA GLU A 81 -18.30 6.31 -6.09
C GLU A 81 -19.71 6.91 -6.21
N TYR A 82 -20.75 6.11 -5.95
CA TYR A 82 -22.15 6.54 -5.94
C TYR A 82 -22.65 6.89 -4.54
N GLY A 83 -21.79 6.82 -3.52
CA GLY A 83 -22.14 7.13 -2.12
C GLY A 83 -22.83 5.99 -1.35
N ARG A 84 -23.00 4.79 -1.96
CA ARG A 84 -23.53 3.59 -1.30
C ARG A 84 -22.53 3.09 -0.26
N LYS A 85 -23.00 2.77 0.94
CA LYS A 85 -22.16 2.14 1.95
C LYS A 85 -21.74 0.74 1.48
N LEU A 86 -20.46 0.46 1.57
CA LEU A 86 -19.89 -0.86 1.24
C LEU A 86 -20.25 -1.89 2.32
N THR A 87 -20.39 -3.14 1.92
CA THR A 87 -20.38 -4.28 2.85
C THR A 87 -18.99 -4.45 3.46
N ASP A 88 -18.88 -5.20 4.56
CA ASP A 88 -17.59 -5.43 5.22
C ASP A 88 -16.56 -6.09 4.27
N THR A 89 -17.01 -6.99 3.41
CA THR A 89 -16.17 -7.64 2.40
C THR A 89 -15.70 -6.64 1.32
N GLU A 90 -16.62 -5.85 0.76
CA GLU A 90 -16.28 -4.82 -0.23
C GLU A 90 -15.32 -3.78 0.36
N TRP A 91 -15.57 -3.36 1.60
CA TRP A 91 -14.71 -2.44 2.33
C TRP A 91 -13.31 -3.03 2.58
N GLY A 92 -13.23 -4.29 3.01
CA GLY A 92 -11.95 -5.00 3.16
C GLY A 92 -11.18 -5.09 1.85
N HIS A 93 -11.86 -5.39 0.73
CA HIS A 93 -11.24 -5.38 -0.60
C HIS A 93 -10.73 -3.99 -1.00
N LYS A 94 -11.52 -2.93 -0.74
CA LYS A 94 -11.10 -1.55 -1.02
C LYS A 94 -9.85 -1.17 -0.21
N ILE A 95 -9.79 -1.54 1.08
CA ILE A 95 -8.59 -1.33 1.92
C ILE A 95 -7.37 -2.06 1.33
N LEU A 96 -7.53 -3.31 0.93
CA LEU A 96 -6.42 -4.09 0.37
C LEU A 96 -5.99 -3.56 -1.02
N GLU A 97 -6.92 -3.07 -1.84
CA GLU A 97 -6.63 -2.45 -3.13
C GLU A 97 -5.82 -1.16 -2.95
N THR A 98 -6.29 -0.26 -2.06
CA THR A 98 -5.59 0.98 -1.74
C THR A 98 -4.22 0.70 -1.10
N LEU A 99 -4.13 -0.29 -0.20
CA LEU A 99 -2.83 -0.73 0.32
C LEU A 99 -1.91 -1.22 -0.80
N GLY A 100 -2.43 -1.96 -1.77
CA GLY A 100 -1.68 -2.41 -2.95
C GLY A 100 -1.13 -1.23 -3.76
N HIS A 101 -1.94 -0.18 -3.96
CA HIS A 101 -1.53 1.07 -4.58
C HIS A 101 -0.35 1.71 -3.85
N GLU A 102 -0.48 1.91 -2.53
CA GLU A 102 0.57 2.52 -1.71
C GLU A 102 1.87 1.70 -1.69
N LEU A 103 1.75 0.37 -1.74
CA LEU A 103 2.93 -0.50 -1.83
C LEU A 103 3.67 -0.39 -3.17
N VAL A 104 3.00 0.06 -4.24
CA VAL A 104 3.69 0.42 -5.50
C VAL A 104 4.57 1.65 -5.26
N HIS A 105 4.07 2.67 -4.57
CA HIS A 105 4.88 3.84 -4.23
C HIS A 105 6.06 3.48 -3.30
N VAL A 106 5.84 2.61 -2.30
CA VAL A 106 6.93 2.07 -1.49
C VAL A 106 8.01 1.41 -2.37
N LYS A 107 7.59 0.58 -3.35
CA LYS A 107 8.54 -0.03 -4.32
C LYS A 107 9.27 1.04 -5.13
N GLN A 108 8.59 2.06 -5.60
CA GLN A 108 9.19 3.13 -6.40
C GLN A 108 10.25 3.90 -5.60
N TYR A 109 10.00 4.20 -4.33
CA TYR A 109 11.00 4.78 -3.43
C TYR A 109 12.17 3.82 -3.15
N LEU A 110 11.88 2.54 -2.87
CA LEU A 110 12.90 1.52 -2.60
C LEU A 110 13.87 1.32 -3.74
N THR A 111 13.37 1.39 -4.99
CA THR A 111 14.18 1.23 -6.20
C THR A 111 14.83 2.52 -6.65
N GLY A 112 14.46 3.66 -6.04
CA GLY A 112 14.95 4.98 -6.43
C GLY A 112 14.33 5.51 -7.72
N GLU A 113 13.23 4.90 -8.18
CA GLU A 113 12.45 5.42 -9.31
C GLU A 113 11.71 6.70 -8.92
N LEU A 114 11.19 6.74 -7.69
CA LEU A 114 10.61 7.92 -7.07
C LEU A 114 11.53 8.41 -5.96
N THR A 115 11.85 9.69 -5.96
CA THR A 115 12.71 10.32 -4.95
C THR A 115 12.21 11.73 -4.61
N GLY A 116 12.64 12.25 -3.46
CA GLY A 116 12.22 13.56 -2.97
C GLY A 116 11.01 13.45 -2.03
N GLY A 117 10.36 14.55 -1.80
CA GLY A 117 9.21 14.67 -0.90
C GLY A 117 8.59 16.05 -0.99
N ALA A 118 7.64 16.39 -0.10
CA ALA A 118 6.83 17.60 -0.17
C ALA A 118 7.66 18.89 -0.29
N GLU A 119 8.76 19.02 0.45
CA GLU A 119 9.61 20.22 0.42
C GLU A 119 10.59 20.24 -0.76
N ALA A 120 11.20 19.09 -1.07
CA ALA A 120 12.21 18.98 -2.12
C ALA A 120 11.62 18.87 -3.54
N GLY A 121 10.31 18.59 -3.62
CA GLY A 121 9.64 18.20 -4.85
C GLY A 121 9.86 16.71 -5.18
N LEU A 122 9.00 16.18 -6.04
CA LEU A 122 9.05 14.79 -6.48
C LEU A 122 9.84 14.66 -7.78
N TYR A 123 10.67 13.62 -7.85
CA TYR A 123 11.45 13.28 -9.02
C TYR A 123 11.15 11.82 -9.42
N TRP A 124 10.77 11.62 -10.65
CA TRP A 124 10.61 10.30 -11.26
C TRP A 124 11.79 10.01 -12.19
N LYS A 125 12.58 8.98 -11.85
CA LYS A 125 13.79 8.59 -12.62
C LYS A 125 14.68 9.79 -12.94
N GLY A 126 14.85 10.68 -11.94
CA GLY A 126 15.68 11.87 -12.05
C GLY A 126 15.01 13.09 -12.71
N THR A 127 13.83 12.95 -13.27
CA THR A 127 13.08 14.08 -13.84
C THR A 127 12.15 14.68 -12.79
N ARG A 128 12.25 15.98 -12.56
CA ARG A 128 11.39 16.71 -11.63
C ARG A 128 10.02 16.92 -12.22
N PHE A 129 8.98 16.55 -11.47
CA PHE A 129 7.60 16.89 -11.80
C PHE A 129 7.15 18.11 -11.02
N LYS A 130 6.55 19.08 -11.73
CA LYS A 130 5.80 20.17 -11.14
C LYS A 130 4.33 19.84 -11.32
N LEU A 131 3.64 19.74 -10.19
CA LEU A 131 2.19 19.54 -10.18
C LEU A 131 1.58 20.95 -10.11
N GLU A 132 0.92 21.37 -11.18
CA GLU A 132 0.26 22.67 -11.24
C GLU A 132 -1.21 22.56 -10.87
N ASP A 133 -1.81 21.38 -11.11
CA ASP A 133 -3.18 21.06 -10.71
C ASP A 133 -3.35 19.57 -10.35
N PHE A 134 -4.56 19.23 -9.88
CA PHE A 134 -4.93 17.87 -9.50
C PHE A 134 -4.90 16.86 -10.67
N ARG A 135 -5.13 17.30 -11.91
CA ARG A 135 -5.08 16.43 -13.09
C ARG A 135 -3.66 16.00 -13.38
N ASP A 136 -2.70 16.93 -13.25
CA ASP A 136 -1.29 16.65 -13.45
C ASP A 136 -0.80 15.52 -12.54
N TYR A 137 -1.34 15.45 -11.31
CA TYR A 137 -1.02 14.38 -10.37
C TYR A 137 -1.37 13.00 -10.94
N PHE A 138 -2.59 12.81 -11.46
CA PHE A 138 -3.03 11.54 -12.00
C PHE A 138 -2.33 11.13 -13.31
N GLU A 139 -1.76 12.08 -14.03
CA GLU A 139 -1.02 11.86 -15.27
C GLU A 139 0.48 11.60 -15.02
N THR A 140 0.93 11.65 -13.77
CA THR A 140 2.33 11.35 -13.46
C THR A 140 2.64 9.86 -13.70
N PRO A 141 3.84 9.52 -14.19
CA PRO A 141 4.20 8.12 -14.47
C PRO A 141 4.14 7.22 -13.24
N TYR A 142 4.42 7.75 -12.05
CA TYR A 142 4.37 6.98 -10.81
C TYR A 142 2.94 6.65 -10.39
N GLU A 143 1.97 7.57 -10.59
CA GLU A 143 0.55 7.32 -10.35
C GLU A 143 -0.04 6.36 -11.39
N ILE A 144 0.31 6.54 -12.67
CA ILE A 144 -0.12 5.63 -13.74
C ILE A 144 0.35 4.20 -13.45
N GLU A 145 1.61 4.03 -12.97
CA GLU A 145 2.10 2.71 -12.58
C GLU A 145 1.32 2.16 -11.39
N ALA A 146 1.07 2.95 -10.34
CA ALA A 146 0.38 2.51 -9.14
C ALA A 146 -1.06 2.07 -9.46
N ARG A 147 -1.82 2.91 -10.17
CA ARG A 147 -3.20 2.61 -10.61
C ARG A 147 -3.28 1.43 -11.57
N GLY A 148 -2.31 1.30 -12.47
CA GLY A 148 -2.25 0.17 -13.39
C GLY A 148 -1.99 -1.17 -12.71
N ARG A 149 -1.48 -1.19 -11.48
CA ARG A 149 -1.13 -2.41 -10.74
C ARG A 149 -2.08 -2.76 -9.60
N GLU A 150 -2.72 -1.78 -8.96
CA GLU A 150 -3.50 -1.95 -7.73
C GLU A 150 -4.55 -3.06 -7.84
N ARG A 151 -5.36 -3.03 -8.90
CA ARG A 151 -6.41 -4.03 -9.12
C ARG A 151 -5.86 -5.42 -9.39
N GLY A 152 -4.77 -5.52 -10.19
CA GLY A 152 -4.09 -6.79 -10.46
C GLY A 152 -3.45 -7.38 -9.22
N LEU A 153 -2.88 -6.56 -8.34
CA LEU A 153 -2.34 -6.98 -7.05
C LEU A 153 -3.44 -7.51 -6.14
N LEU A 154 -4.58 -6.80 -6.02
CA LEU A 154 -5.71 -7.27 -5.22
C LEU A 154 -6.22 -8.62 -5.71
N ILE A 155 -6.56 -8.74 -7.00
CA ILE A 155 -7.12 -9.98 -7.56
C ILE A 155 -6.16 -11.16 -7.34
N GLY A 156 -4.88 -10.97 -7.68
CA GLY A 156 -3.89 -12.04 -7.50
C GLY A 156 -3.66 -12.41 -6.04
N PHE A 157 -3.72 -11.43 -5.13
CA PHE A 157 -3.67 -11.69 -3.69
C PHE A 157 -4.88 -12.51 -3.22
N LEU A 158 -6.10 -12.12 -3.59
CA LEU A 158 -7.31 -12.81 -3.16
C LEU A 158 -7.36 -14.26 -3.65
N VAL A 159 -6.91 -14.54 -4.88
CA VAL A 159 -6.78 -15.90 -5.40
C VAL A 159 -5.83 -16.71 -4.51
N GLN A 160 -4.64 -16.22 -4.28
CA GLN A 160 -3.65 -16.90 -3.43
C GLN A 160 -4.11 -17.03 -1.97
N TRP A 161 -4.76 -16.01 -1.42
CA TRP A 161 -5.28 -16.00 -0.07
C TRP A 161 -6.35 -17.07 0.13
N ASN A 162 -7.29 -17.21 -0.81
CA ASN A 162 -8.31 -18.23 -0.76
C ASN A 162 -7.74 -19.65 -0.85
N ASP A 163 -6.70 -19.86 -1.66
CA ASP A 163 -6.01 -21.13 -1.76
C ASP A 163 -5.28 -21.51 -0.46
N MET A 164 -4.83 -20.53 0.31
CA MET A 164 -4.12 -20.74 1.59
C MET A 164 -5.05 -20.93 2.79
N GLN A 165 -6.29 -20.43 2.75
CA GLN A 165 -7.21 -20.45 3.89
C GLN A 165 -7.44 -21.85 4.48
N PRO A 166 -7.67 -22.92 3.69
CA PRO A 166 -7.86 -24.26 4.24
C PRO A 166 -6.68 -24.76 5.06
N ALA A 167 -5.45 -24.49 4.60
CA ALA A 167 -4.24 -24.88 5.31
C ALA A 167 -4.03 -24.05 6.59
N LEU A 168 -4.38 -22.77 6.57
CA LEU A 168 -4.31 -21.89 7.74
C LEU A 168 -5.35 -22.30 8.79
N ASP A 169 -6.57 -22.61 8.39
CA ASP A 169 -7.64 -23.09 9.26
C ASP A 169 -7.29 -24.43 9.92
N GLU A 170 -6.64 -25.34 9.19
CA GLU A 170 -6.16 -26.60 9.71
C GLU A 170 -5.03 -26.39 10.75
N TYR A 171 -4.07 -25.52 10.45
CA TYR A 171 -3.00 -25.18 11.36
C TYR A 171 -3.53 -24.57 12.68
N LEU A 172 -4.49 -23.65 12.60
CA LEU A 172 -5.08 -22.98 13.77
C LEU A 172 -5.93 -23.94 14.64
N LYS A 173 -6.50 -25.00 14.05
CA LYS A 173 -7.25 -26.04 14.80
C LYS A 173 -6.33 -27.00 15.58
N ASN A 174 -5.09 -27.15 15.12
CA ASN A 174 -4.14 -28.10 15.68
C ASN A 174 -3.13 -27.49 16.67
N ASN A 175 -3.17 -26.17 16.88
CA ASN A 175 -2.35 -25.40 17.81
C ASN A 175 -3.17 -24.44 18.65
#